data_477f68eae5878e4871d952226c145f05
#
_entry.id   477f68eae5878e4871d952226c145f05
#
_cell.length_a   1.000
_cell.length_b   1.000
_cell.length_c   1.000
_cell.angle_alpha   90.00
_cell.angle_beta   90.00
_cell.angle_gamma   90.00
#
_symmetry.space_group_name_H-M   'P 1'
#
loop_
_entity.id
_entity.type
_entity.pdbx_description
1 polymer ?
#
loop_
_entity_poly.entity_id
_entity_poly.type
_entity_poly.pdbx_seq_one_letter_code
_entity_poly.pdbx_strand_id
1 'polypeptide(L)'
;MLIGGQHVALIFADIRLRGVMDGVDLAHEVRLRWPLLPVVLTSGHPLDEHMRQFPPGVAYIPKPWRPLNLLVAAEEALALLH
;
A
#
# COMPACT_ATOMS: atom_id res chain seq x y z
N MET A 1 -4.87 -4.69 6.40
CA MET A 1 -6.07 -4.07 6.98
C MET A 1 -6.77 -3.23 5.91
N LEU A 2 -8.06 -3.34 5.83
CA LEU A 2 -8.88 -2.54 4.92
C LEU A 2 -9.49 -1.38 5.69
N ILE A 3 -9.25 -0.15 5.24
CA ILE A 3 -9.83 1.06 5.81
C ILE A 3 -10.69 1.69 4.72
N GLY A 4 -11.93 2.02 5.04
CA GLY A 4 -12.77 2.65 4.05
C GLY A 4 -14.04 3.22 4.62
N GLY A 5 -14.64 4.10 3.84
CA GLY A 5 -16.00 4.59 4.00
C GLY A 5 -16.88 4.01 2.92
N GLN A 6 -18.01 4.64 2.68
CA GLN A 6 -18.97 4.15 1.69
C GLN A 6 -18.44 4.16 0.25
N HIS A 7 -17.54 5.13 -0.07
CA HIS A 7 -17.08 5.36 -1.43
C HIS A 7 -15.56 5.24 -1.59
N VAL A 8 -14.85 5.11 -0.50
CA VAL A 8 -13.39 5.02 -0.51
C VAL A 8 -12.98 3.86 0.37
N ALA A 9 -12.27 2.90 -0.21
CA ALA A 9 -11.63 1.81 0.51
C ALA A 9 -10.13 1.91 0.27
N LEU A 10 -9.35 1.42 1.22
CA LEU A 10 -7.91 1.49 1.21
C LEU A 10 -7.36 0.25 1.89
N ILE A 11 -6.32 -0.34 1.32
CA ILE A 11 -5.56 -1.37 2.00
C ILE A 11 -4.29 -0.75 2.55
N PHE A 12 -4.03 -0.97 3.83
CA PHE A 12 -2.80 -0.60 4.51
C PHE A 12 -2.13 -1.86 5.02
N ALA A 13 -0.90 -2.13 4.58
CA ALA A 13 -0.20 -3.34 4.94
C ALA A 13 1.30 -3.10 5.14
N ASP A 14 1.90 -3.89 6.01
CA ASP A 14 3.35 -3.96 6.16
C ASP A 14 3.91 -4.86 5.04
N ILE A 15 5.02 -4.45 4.43
CA ILE A 15 5.70 -5.24 3.42
C ILE A 15 6.16 -6.58 4.00
N ARG A 16 6.57 -6.59 5.27
CA ARG A 16 7.00 -7.81 5.96
C ARG A 16 5.82 -8.55 6.57
N LEU A 17 5.01 -9.15 5.72
CA LEU A 17 3.96 -10.03 6.17
C LEU A 17 4.53 -11.42 6.48
N ARG A 18 3.92 -12.10 7.45
CA ARG A 18 4.23 -13.49 7.74
C ARG A 18 3.58 -14.39 6.70
N GLY A 19 4.29 -15.45 6.32
CA GLY A 19 3.78 -16.44 5.39
C GLY A 19 4.48 -16.42 4.04
N VAL A 20 3.81 -16.91 3.03
CA VAL A 20 4.37 -17.11 1.68
C VAL A 20 4.40 -15.81 0.88
N MET A 21 3.56 -14.86 1.25
CA MET A 21 3.34 -13.62 0.50
C MET A 21 3.79 -12.44 1.33
N ASP A 22 4.59 -11.53 0.75
CA ASP A 22 4.91 -10.24 1.38
C ASP A 22 3.91 -9.16 0.96
N GLY A 23 4.10 -7.94 1.49
CA GLY A 23 3.20 -6.83 1.18
C GLY A 23 3.23 -6.39 -0.27
N VAL A 24 4.37 -6.55 -0.95
CA VAL A 24 4.47 -6.22 -2.38
C VAL A 24 3.68 -7.24 -3.21
N ASP A 25 3.79 -8.51 -2.89
CA ASP A 25 2.99 -9.56 -3.55
C ASP A 25 1.50 -9.33 -3.32
N LEU A 26 1.13 -8.95 -2.09
CA LEU A 26 -0.25 -8.60 -1.78
C LEU A 26 -0.75 -7.43 -2.65
N ALA A 27 0.08 -6.41 -2.82
CA ALA A 27 -0.28 -5.24 -3.63
C ALA A 27 -0.52 -5.64 -5.09
N HIS A 28 0.30 -6.54 -5.65
CA HIS A 28 0.08 -7.04 -7.01
C HIS A 28 -1.22 -7.84 -7.13
N GLU A 29 -1.52 -8.70 -6.16
CA GLU A 29 -2.77 -9.46 -6.14
C GLU A 29 -3.99 -8.54 -6.03
N VAL A 30 -3.93 -7.55 -5.14
CA VAL A 30 -4.99 -6.56 -4.99
C VAL A 30 -5.24 -5.83 -6.30
N ARG A 31 -4.16 -5.44 -6.99
CA ARG A 31 -4.28 -4.70 -8.23
C ARG A 31 -4.93 -5.52 -9.34
N LEU A 32 -4.68 -6.81 -9.37
CA LEU A 32 -5.31 -7.71 -10.33
C LEU A 32 -6.81 -7.85 -10.08
N ARG A 33 -7.24 -7.88 -8.82
CA ARG A 33 -8.64 -8.11 -8.46
C ARG A 33 -9.44 -6.83 -8.37
N TRP A 34 -8.83 -5.75 -7.92
CA TRP A 34 -9.48 -4.46 -7.69
C TRP A 34 -8.62 -3.35 -8.29
N PRO A 35 -8.78 -3.07 -9.59
CA PRO A 35 -7.89 -2.14 -10.30
C PRO A 35 -7.87 -0.72 -9.76
N LEU A 36 -8.89 -0.31 -9.01
CA LEU A 36 -9.00 1.05 -8.50
C LEU A 36 -8.87 1.15 -6.98
N LEU A 37 -8.48 0.07 -6.31
CA LEU A 37 -8.33 0.07 -4.87
C LEU A 37 -6.93 0.58 -4.49
N PRO A 38 -6.82 1.73 -3.79
CA PRO A 38 -5.50 2.23 -3.38
C PRO A 38 -4.88 1.36 -2.29
N VAL A 39 -3.56 1.26 -2.32
CA VAL A 39 -2.78 0.49 -1.35
C VAL A 39 -1.68 1.37 -0.78
N VAL A 40 -1.52 1.35 0.53
CA VAL A 40 -0.38 1.97 1.22
C VAL A 40 0.43 0.88 1.89
N LEU A 41 1.69 0.81 1.55
CA LEU A 41 2.64 -0.13 2.15
C LEU A 41 3.57 0.59 3.11
N THR A 42 3.97 -0.11 4.15
CA THR A 42 4.92 0.42 5.13
C THR A 42 5.96 -0.63 5.48
N SER A 43 7.12 -0.19 5.96
CA SER A 43 8.17 -1.08 6.45
C SER A 43 9.05 -0.35 7.47
N GLY A 44 9.53 -1.09 8.46
CA GLY A 44 10.53 -0.59 9.41
C GLY A 44 11.96 -0.81 8.94
N HIS A 45 12.17 -1.37 7.77
CA HIS A 45 13.48 -1.68 7.23
C HIS A 45 13.66 -1.07 5.84
N PRO A 46 14.91 -0.75 5.42
CA PRO A 46 15.15 -0.28 4.07
C PRO A 46 14.65 -1.28 3.03
N LEU A 47 14.11 -0.76 1.94
CA LEU A 47 13.65 -1.58 0.83
C LEU A 47 14.78 -1.85 -0.13
N ASP A 48 14.87 -3.08 -0.64
CA ASP A 48 15.74 -3.38 -1.77
C ASP A 48 15.01 -3.02 -3.09
N GLU A 49 15.73 -3.11 -4.21
CA GLU A 49 15.17 -2.76 -5.51
C GLU A 49 13.97 -3.62 -5.89
N HIS A 50 14.02 -4.90 -5.55
CA HIS A 50 12.91 -5.82 -5.83
C HIS A 50 11.64 -5.39 -5.10
N MET A 51 11.77 -5.00 -3.84
CA MET A 51 10.64 -4.56 -3.02
C MET A 51 10.08 -3.21 -3.45
N ARG A 52 10.80 -2.45 -4.29
CA ARG A 52 10.35 -1.13 -4.77
C ARG A 52 9.56 -1.20 -6.06
N GLN A 53 9.35 -2.38 -6.61
CA GLN A 53 8.59 -2.56 -7.84
C GLN A 53 7.11 -2.68 -7.54
N PHE A 54 6.50 -1.54 -7.21
CA PHE A 54 5.09 -1.48 -6.86
C PHE A 54 4.21 -1.37 -8.10
N PRO A 55 3.02 -2.01 -8.10
CA PRO A 55 2.04 -1.77 -9.14
C PRO A 55 1.45 -0.35 -9.03
N PRO A 56 0.71 0.14 -10.05
CA PRO A 56 0.04 1.43 -9.96
C PRO A 56 -0.89 1.54 -8.76
N GLY A 57 -1.03 2.73 -8.20
CA GLY A 57 -1.93 2.99 -7.09
C GLY A 57 -1.41 2.48 -5.74
N VAL A 58 -0.10 2.30 -5.63
CA VAL A 58 0.55 1.90 -4.38
C VAL A 58 1.47 3.03 -3.93
N ALA A 59 1.26 3.50 -2.71
CA ALA A 59 2.15 4.44 -2.03
C ALA A 59 2.92 3.71 -0.93
N TYR A 60 4.07 4.25 -0.57
CA TYR A 60 4.91 3.68 0.46
C TYR A 60 5.26 4.74 1.50
N ILE A 61 5.15 4.39 2.79
CA ILE A 61 5.62 5.22 3.89
C ILE A 61 6.49 4.40 4.83
N PRO A 62 7.70 4.87 5.17
CA PRO A 62 8.56 4.17 6.11
C PRO A 62 8.07 4.35 7.55
N LYS A 63 8.38 3.39 8.40
CA LYS A 63 8.20 3.54 9.85
C LYS A 63 9.36 4.35 10.46
N PRO A 64 9.12 5.14 11.51
CA PRO A 64 7.83 5.43 12.12
C PRO A 64 7.05 6.47 11.31
N TRP A 65 5.73 6.35 11.32
CA TRP A 65 4.86 7.31 10.63
C TRP A 65 3.77 7.80 11.59
N ARG A 66 3.20 8.97 11.25
CA ARG A 66 2.10 9.58 11.97
C ARG A 66 0.81 9.42 11.16
N PRO A 67 -0.37 9.56 11.80
CA PRO A 67 -1.63 9.48 11.08
C PRO A 67 -1.72 10.38 9.85
N LEU A 68 -1.16 11.59 9.90
CA LEU A 68 -1.13 12.49 8.77
C LEU A 68 -0.33 11.91 7.59
N ASN A 69 0.77 11.20 7.87
CA ASN A 69 1.55 10.54 6.82
C ASN A 69 0.71 9.49 6.09
N LEU A 70 -0.09 8.75 6.83
CA LEU A 70 -0.99 7.75 6.25
C LEU A 70 -2.04 8.41 5.35
N LEU A 71 -2.64 9.51 5.81
CA LEU A 71 -3.64 10.23 5.01
C LEU A 71 -3.06 10.76 3.71
N VAL A 72 -1.87 11.36 3.77
CA VAL A 72 -1.19 11.86 2.58
C VAL A 72 -0.84 10.72 1.63
N ALA A 73 -0.32 9.61 2.14
CA ALA A 73 0.00 8.45 1.32
C ALA A 73 -1.25 7.86 0.66
N ALA A 74 -2.36 7.81 1.39
CA ALA A 74 -3.63 7.34 0.85
C ALA A 74 -4.11 8.22 -0.32
N GLU A 75 -4.00 9.54 -0.17
CA GLU A 75 -4.33 10.48 -1.24
C GLU A 75 -3.43 10.29 -2.46
N GLU A 76 -2.13 10.11 -2.24
CA GLU A 76 -1.17 9.86 -3.32
C GLU A 76 -1.49 8.55 -4.06
N ALA A 77 -1.76 7.49 -3.32
CA ALA A 77 -2.12 6.20 -3.92
C ALA A 77 -3.39 6.32 -4.75
N LEU A 78 -4.38 7.03 -4.25
CA LEU A 78 -5.63 7.25 -4.97
C LEU A 78 -5.41 8.08 -6.23
N ALA A 79 -4.59 9.13 -6.16
CA ALA A 79 -4.28 9.97 -7.30
C ALA A 79 -3.57 9.19 -8.42
N LEU A 80 -2.74 8.21 -8.07
CA LEU A 80 -2.05 7.37 -9.05
C LEU A 80 -2.99 6.44 -9.83
N LEU A 81 -4.23 6.31 -9.40
CA LEU A 81 -5.24 5.48 -10.07
C LEU A 81 -6.16 6.28 -11.00
N HIS A 82 -5.99 7.58 -11.06
CA HIS A 82 -6.87 8.47 -11.85
C HIS A 82 -6.12 9.18 -12.99
#